data_62e893bea82e5bfb617244233f0693ee
#
_entry.id   62e893bea82e5bfb617244233f0693ee
#
_cell.length_a   1.000
_cell.length_b   1.000
_cell.length_c   1.000
_cell.angle_alpha   90.00
_cell.angle_beta   90.00
_cell.angle_gamma   90.00
#
_symmetry.space_group_name_H-M   'P 1'
#
loop_
_entity.id
_entity.type
_entity.pdbx_description
1 polymer ?
#
loop_
_entity_poly.entity_id
_entity_poly.type
_entity_poly.pdbx_seq_one_letter_code
_entity_poly.pdbx_strand_id
1 'polypeptide(L)'
;EETPFDGEDRVLVPSPKVATYDLKPEMSARPVANAVTGAIRDGRHDFILVNFANPDMVGHTGSIRAAIEAVEVVDSCLGELIRSVEDHPDWVALVTADHGNAEKMLNDDGDVHTAHTVEPVDFIVFDPRDPAHELEVAGRLADVAPTVLNYMGISFPEQMTGKNLITSVRHNDPGTGA
;
A
#
# COMPACT_ATOMS: atom_id res chain seq x y z
N GLU A 1 3.25 -10.00 20.42
CA GLU A 1 3.94 -9.49 19.21
C GLU A 1 5.01 -10.49 18.81
N GLU A 2 5.14 -10.75 17.51
CA GLU A 2 6.23 -11.58 16.98
C GLU A 2 7.56 -10.86 17.14
N THR A 3 8.62 -11.61 17.32
CA THR A 3 9.98 -11.04 17.35
C THR A 3 10.31 -10.46 15.97
N PRO A 4 10.79 -9.21 15.87
CA PRO A 4 11.23 -8.65 14.60
C PRO A 4 12.33 -9.51 13.96
N PHE A 5 12.35 -9.55 12.63
CA PHE A 5 13.45 -10.15 11.89
C PHE A 5 14.73 -9.31 12.05
N ASP A 6 15.86 -9.92 11.79
CA ASP A 6 17.14 -9.19 11.80
C ASP A 6 17.11 -8.10 10.70
N GLY A 7 17.41 -6.86 11.10
CA GLY A 7 17.31 -5.69 10.21
C GLY A 7 15.90 -5.10 10.06
N GLU A 8 14.90 -5.62 10.78
CA GLU A 8 13.53 -5.07 10.78
C GLU A 8 13.31 -4.05 11.89
N ASP A 9 12.89 -2.84 11.52
CA ASP A 9 12.37 -1.83 12.43
C ASP A 9 10.85 -1.80 12.38
N ARG A 10 10.16 -1.80 13.52
CA ARG A 10 8.69 -1.70 13.59
C ARG A 10 8.27 -0.40 14.25
N VAL A 11 7.41 0.35 13.58
CA VAL A 11 6.78 1.55 14.12
C VAL A 11 5.30 1.30 14.29
N LEU A 12 4.86 1.05 15.53
CA LEU A 12 3.45 0.90 15.86
C LEU A 12 2.87 2.24 16.31
N VAL A 13 1.96 2.79 15.50
CA VAL A 13 1.19 3.99 15.85
C VAL A 13 -0.14 3.56 16.46
N PRO A 14 -0.40 3.84 17.74
CA PRO A 14 -1.63 3.39 18.39
C PRO A 14 -2.89 3.97 17.73
N SER A 15 -3.91 3.13 17.57
CA SER A 15 -5.23 3.58 17.13
C SER A 15 -5.91 4.43 18.21
N PRO A 16 -6.83 5.35 17.83
CA PRO A 16 -7.57 6.17 18.78
C PRO A 16 -8.47 5.30 19.64
N LYS A 17 -8.61 5.68 20.91
CA LYS A 17 -9.48 5.00 21.87
C LYS A 17 -10.92 5.49 21.73
N VAL A 18 -11.66 4.95 20.76
CA VAL A 18 -13.07 5.23 20.49
C VAL A 18 -13.88 3.94 20.55
N ALA A 19 -15.18 4.03 20.72
CA ALA A 19 -16.06 2.85 20.79
C ALA A 19 -16.13 2.15 19.41
N THR A 20 -16.29 2.93 18.35
CA THR A 20 -16.29 2.49 16.96
C THR A 20 -15.59 3.54 16.10
N TYR A 21 -14.96 3.15 14.97
CA TYR A 21 -14.12 4.04 14.19
C TYR A 21 -14.88 5.00 13.26
N ASP A 22 -16.19 4.82 13.09
CA ASP A 22 -17.07 5.83 12.48
C ASP A 22 -17.14 7.15 13.28
N LEU A 23 -16.82 7.11 14.57
CA LEU A 23 -16.69 8.30 15.43
C LEU A 23 -15.36 9.04 15.21
N LYS A 24 -14.39 8.41 14.55
CA LYS A 24 -13.07 8.99 14.26
C LYS A 24 -12.45 8.36 13.00
N PRO A 25 -13.01 8.64 11.81
CA PRO A 25 -12.61 7.99 10.55
C PRO A 25 -11.15 8.21 10.16
N GLU A 26 -10.57 9.35 10.56
CA GLU A 26 -9.16 9.64 10.31
C GLU A 26 -8.21 8.69 11.06
N MET A 27 -8.68 8.04 12.11
CA MET A 27 -7.90 7.12 12.95
C MET A 27 -6.49 7.68 13.22
N SER A 28 -5.44 6.93 12.88
CA SER A 28 -4.05 7.34 13.02
C SER A 28 -3.33 7.49 11.66
N ALA A 29 -4.06 7.72 10.56
CA ALA A 29 -3.49 7.76 9.21
C ALA A 29 -2.38 8.82 9.08
N ARG A 30 -2.61 10.05 9.58
CA ARG A 30 -1.60 11.11 9.49
C ARG A 30 -0.32 10.83 10.28
N PRO A 31 -0.35 10.40 11.54
CA PRO A 31 0.85 9.94 12.25
C PRO A 31 1.60 8.81 11.53
N VAL A 32 0.86 7.85 10.92
CA VAL A 32 1.45 6.78 10.11
C VAL A 32 2.16 7.35 8.88
N ALA A 33 1.50 8.22 8.11
CA ALA A 33 2.09 8.87 6.95
C ALA A 33 3.34 9.67 7.31
N ASN A 34 3.32 10.41 8.43
CA ASN A 34 4.49 11.15 8.93
C ASN A 34 5.67 10.22 9.28
N ALA A 35 5.40 9.05 9.83
CA ALA A 35 6.45 8.07 10.13
C ALA A 35 7.09 7.55 8.83
N VAL A 36 6.27 7.25 7.81
CA VAL A 36 6.75 6.78 6.50
C VAL A 36 7.56 7.86 5.78
N THR A 37 7.05 9.09 5.67
CA THR A 37 7.79 10.20 5.03
C THR A 37 9.09 10.50 5.75
N GLY A 38 9.11 10.36 7.08
CA GLY A 38 10.33 10.44 7.88
C GLY A 38 11.34 9.35 7.51
N ALA A 39 10.89 8.10 7.41
CA ALA A 39 11.73 6.96 7.07
C ALA A 39 12.31 7.04 5.65
N ILE A 40 11.51 7.50 4.67
CA ILE A 40 11.98 7.78 3.30
C ILE A 40 13.11 8.81 3.33
N ARG A 41 12.90 9.93 4.02
CA ARG A 41 13.87 11.03 4.12
C ARG A 41 15.16 10.61 4.82
N ASP A 42 15.06 9.78 5.86
CA ASP A 42 16.19 9.30 6.61
C ASP A 42 17.08 8.34 5.80
N GLY A 43 16.54 7.66 4.78
CA GLY A 43 17.25 6.80 3.83
C GLY A 43 17.95 5.60 4.48
N ARG A 44 17.47 5.12 5.64
CA ARG A 44 18.08 4.02 6.37
C ARG A 44 17.51 2.64 6.03
N HIS A 45 16.38 2.61 5.31
CA HIS A 45 15.65 1.42 4.97
C HIS A 45 15.63 1.24 3.45
N ASP A 46 15.72 0.00 3.00
CA ASP A 46 15.59 -0.36 1.58
C ASP A 46 14.14 -0.74 1.21
N PHE A 47 13.34 -1.09 2.21
CA PHE A 47 11.94 -1.47 2.05
C PHE A 47 11.11 -0.91 3.21
N ILE A 48 9.94 -0.36 2.90
CA ILE A 48 8.97 0.13 3.87
C ILE A 48 7.61 -0.47 3.54
N LEU A 49 7.01 -1.18 4.49
CA LEU A 49 5.64 -1.65 4.42
C LEU A 49 4.78 -0.81 5.35
N VAL A 50 3.69 -0.26 4.83
CA VAL A 50 2.74 0.54 5.60
C VAL A 50 1.31 0.01 5.42
N ASN A 51 0.52 0.04 6.49
CA ASN A 51 -0.89 -0.29 6.46
C ASN A 51 -1.72 0.92 6.94
N PHE A 52 -2.70 1.32 6.12
CA PHE A 52 -3.76 2.25 6.48
C PHE A 52 -5.06 1.46 6.68
N ALA A 53 -5.36 1.10 7.92
CA ALA A 53 -6.51 0.28 8.25
C ALA A 53 -7.86 1.03 8.18
N ASN A 54 -7.87 2.31 7.84
CA ASN A 54 -9.04 3.17 7.90
C ASN A 54 -10.22 2.67 7.06
N PRO A 55 -10.06 2.37 5.75
CA PRO A 55 -11.21 1.96 4.92
C PRO A 55 -11.87 0.69 5.43
N ASP A 56 -11.07 -0.29 5.85
CA ASP A 56 -11.56 -1.57 6.37
C ASP A 56 -12.26 -1.39 7.72
N MET A 57 -11.56 -0.81 8.70
CA MET A 57 -12.08 -0.66 10.06
C MET A 57 -13.32 0.22 10.13
N VAL A 58 -13.41 1.25 9.31
CA VAL A 58 -14.58 2.12 9.22
C VAL A 58 -15.69 1.46 8.38
N GLY A 59 -15.32 0.75 7.30
CA GLY A 59 -16.24 -0.02 6.48
C GLY A 59 -17.07 -1.02 7.29
N HIS A 60 -16.43 -1.71 8.22
CA HIS A 60 -17.10 -2.64 9.15
C HIS A 60 -18.17 -1.99 10.05
N THR A 61 -18.16 -0.68 10.21
CA THR A 61 -19.21 0.03 10.98
C THR A 61 -20.51 0.19 10.21
N GLY A 62 -20.47 0.06 8.87
CA GLY A 62 -21.62 0.26 7.99
C GLY A 62 -21.98 1.74 7.75
N SER A 63 -21.20 2.68 8.27
CA SER A 63 -21.40 4.11 8.07
C SER A 63 -20.74 4.58 6.77
N ILE A 64 -21.51 4.65 5.68
CA ILE A 64 -21.01 5.10 4.36
C ILE A 64 -20.35 6.49 4.47
N ARG A 65 -20.96 7.40 5.21
CA ARG A 65 -20.42 8.75 5.38
C ARG A 65 -19.04 8.70 6.03
N ALA A 66 -18.88 7.93 7.10
CA ALA A 66 -17.60 7.79 7.78
C ALA A 66 -16.56 7.07 6.90
N ALA A 67 -16.99 6.09 6.10
CA ALA A 67 -16.11 5.42 5.15
C ALA A 67 -15.58 6.38 4.07
N ILE A 68 -16.42 7.28 3.55
CA ILE A 68 -15.98 8.34 2.62
C ILE A 68 -14.92 9.21 3.30
N GLU A 69 -15.19 9.70 4.51
CA GLU A 69 -14.23 10.52 5.27
C GLU A 69 -12.91 9.77 5.53
N ALA A 70 -12.97 8.47 5.81
CA ALA A 70 -11.80 7.60 6.00
C ALA A 70 -10.95 7.50 4.72
N VAL A 71 -11.59 7.26 3.56
CA VAL A 71 -10.90 7.16 2.27
C VAL A 71 -10.28 8.51 1.88
N GLU A 72 -10.99 9.63 2.05
CA GLU A 72 -10.46 10.97 1.78
C GLU A 72 -9.20 11.30 2.61
N VAL A 73 -9.18 10.88 3.87
CA VAL A 73 -8.00 11.04 4.73
C VAL A 73 -6.83 10.19 4.25
N VAL A 74 -7.08 8.92 3.89
CA VAL A 74 -6.04 8.02 3.37
C VAL A 74 -5.52 8.53 2.03
N ASP A 75 -6.38 9.00 1.13
CA ASP A 75 -5.99 9.61 -0.15
C ASP A 75 -5.08 10.84 0.07
N SER A 76 -5.44 11.71 1.01
CA SER A 76 -4.60 12.86 1.39
C SER A 76 -3.22 12.42 1.91
N CYS A 77 -3.17 11.39 2.76
CA CYS A 77 -1.93 10.83 3.27
C CYS A 77 -1.10 10.19 2.15
N LEU A 78 -1.74 9.43 1.27
CA LEU A 78 -1.09 8.83 0.10
C LEU A 78 -0.48 9.91 -0.81
N GLY A 79 -1.19 11.02 -1.05
CA GLY A 79 -0.66 12.16 -1.78
C GLY A 79 0.61 12.76 -1.14
N GLU A 80 0.72 12.76 0.20
CA GLU A 80 1.94 13.17 0.90
C GLU A 80 3.09 12.17 0.70
N LEU A 81 2.79 10.87 0.73
CA LEU A 81 3.77 9.80 0.47
C LEU A 81 4.29 9.86 -0.97
N ILE A 82 3.41 10.01 -1.96
CA ILE A 82 3.79 10.11 -3.37
C ILE A 82 4.72 11.32 -3.61
N ARG A 83 4.39 12.49 -3.05
CA ARG A 83 5.31 13.65 -3.11
C ARG A 83 6.66 13.37 -2.48
N SER A 84 6.68 12.64 -1.35
CA SER A 84 7.95 12.24 -0.74
C SER A 84 8.77 11.30 -1.62
N VAL A 85 8.13 10.42 -2.37
CA VAL A 85 8.78 9.53 -3.35
C VAL A 85 9.26 10.34 -4.56
N GLU A 86 8.50 11.34 -5.04
CA GLU A 86 8.94 12.27 -6.10
C GLU A 86 10.23 13.02 -5.72
N ASP A 87 10.29 13.50 -4.47
CA ASP A 87 11.46 14.21 -3.93
C ASP A 87 12.67 13.26 -3.71
N HIS A 88 12.45 11.95 -3.64
CA HIS A 88 13.45 10.92 -3.42
C HIS A 88 13.33 9.82 -4.49
N PRO A 89 13.79 10.08 -5.74
CA PRO A 89 13.49 9.23 -6.89
C PRO A 89 14.13 7.83 -6.87
N ASP A 90 14.93 7.52 -5.86
CA ASP A 90 15.42 6.15 -5.63
C ASP A 90 14.36 5.23 -5.00
N TRP A 91 13.26 5.81 -4.53
CA TRP A 91 12.10 5.09 -4.03
C TRP A 91 11.06 4.85 -5.12
N VAL A 92 10.34 3.74 -4.98
CA VAL A 92 9.16 3.39 -5.78
C VAL A 92 8.02 3.11 -4.82
N ALA A 93 6.83 3.62 -5.07
CA ALA A 93 5.65 3.30 -4.30
C ALA A 93 4.79 2.25 -5.02
N LEU A 94 4.40 1.20 -4.28
CA LEU A 94 3.41 0.22 -4.70
C LEU A 94 2.20 0.36 -3.77
N VAL A 95 1.02 0.56 -4.33
CA VAL A 95 -0.22 0.76 -3.58
C VAL A 95 -1.22 -0.32 -3.96
N THR A 96 -1.75 -1.01 -2.97
CA THR A 96 -2.79 -2.03 -3.16
C THR A 96 -3.61 -2.20 -1.89
N ALA A 97 -4.62 -3.04 -1.92
CA ALA A 97 -5.32 -3.53 -0.74
C ALA A 97 -5.15 -5.06 -0.63
N ASP A 98 -5.31 -5.59 0.57
CA ASP A 98 -5.27 -7.02 0.87
C ASP A 98 -6.61 -7.71 0.57
N HIS A 99 -7.71 -6.95 0.59
CA HIS A 99 -9.07 -7.38 0.22
C HIS A 99 -9.97 -6.17 -0.03
N GLY A 100 -11.16 -6.40 -0.56
CA GLY A 100 -12.21 -5.42 -0.69
C GLY A 100 -13.07 -5.32 0.58
N ASN A 101 -13.65 -4.16 0.82
CA ASN A 101 -14.60 -3.87 1.89
C ASN A 101 -15.40 -2.59 1.56
N ALA A 102 -14.76 -1.43 1.61
CA ALA A 102 -15.39 -0.11 1.51
C ALA A 102 -16.00 0.20 0.12
N GLU A 103 -15.59 -0.50 -0.92
CA GLU A 103 -16.15 -0.35 -2.27
C GLU A 103 -17.60 -0.87 -2.37
N LYS A 104 -18.00 -1.75 -1.44
CA LYS A 104 -19.34 -2.34 -1.44
C LYS A 104 -19.92 -2.35 -0.02
N MET A 105 -20.50 -1.25 0.38
CA MET A 105 -21.11 -1.08 1.71
C MET A 105 -22.63 -1.28 1.73
N LEU A 106 -23.25 -1.58 0.59
CA LEU A 106 -24.66 -1.93 0.47
C LEU A 106 -24.82 -3.24 -0.32
N ASN A 107 -25.74 -4.07 0.13
CA ASN A 107 -26.23 -5.22 -0.61
C ASN A 107 -27.17 -4.78 -1.74
N ASP A 108 -27.51 -5.71 -2.64
CA ASP A 108 -28.40 -5.44 -3.78
C ASP A 108 -29.84 -5.08 -3.37
N ASP A 109 -30.25 -5.46 -2.17
CA ASP A 109 -31.53 -5.10 -1.52
C ASP A 109 -31.51 -3.74 -0.79
N GLY A 110 -30.34 -3.10 -0.71
CA GLY A 110 -30.11 -1.81 -0.05
C GLY A 110 -29.77 -1.92 1.43
N ASP A 111 -29.68 -3.12 1.97
CA ASP A 111 -29.21 -3.34 3.34
C ASP A 111 -27.72 -3.10 3.46
N VAL A 112 -27.27 -2.71 4.66
CA VAL A 112 -25.86 -2.43 4.92
C VAL A 112 -25.01 -3.70 4.83
N HIS A 113 -23.93 -3.62 4.06
CA HIS A 113 -22.90 -4.65 3.95
C HIS A 113 -21.66 -4.24 4.73
N THR A 114 -21.21 -5.07 5.65
CA THR A 114 -20.08 -4.78 6.55
C THR A 114 -18.99 -5.86 6.52
N ALA A 115 -19.07 -6.79 5.58
CA ALA A 115 -18.11 -7.88 5.44
C ALA A 115 -17.09 -7.57 4.33
N HIS A 116 -15.97 -8.29 4.35
CA HIS A 116 -15.03 -8.25 3.23
C HIS A 116 -15.68 -8.76 1.94
N THR A 117 -15.22 -8.27 0.81
CA THR A 117 -15.67 -8.69 -0.51
C THR A 117 -14.57 -9.48 -1.23
N VAL A 118 -14.97 -10.12 -2.33
CA VAL A 118 -14.03 -10.78 -3.25
C VAL A 118 -13.82 -9.96 -4.53
N GLU A 119 -14.25 -8.70 -4.49
CA GLU A 119 -14.05 -7.78 -5.62
C GLU A 119 -12.55 -7.56 -5.84
N PRO A 120 -12.11 -7.40 -7.08
CA PRO A 120 -10.73 -7.07 -7.39
C PRO A 120 -10.31 -5.76 -6.71
N VAL A 121 -9.07 -5.72 -6.22
CA VAL A 121 -8.45 -4.51 -5.68
C VAL A 121 -7.42 -3.98 -6.68
N ASP A 122 -7.24 -2.67 -6.68
CA ASP A 122 -6.25 -2.03 -7.55
C ASP A 122 -4.82 -2.37 -7.11
N PHE A 123 -3.93 -2.44 -8.10
CA PHE A 123 -2.49 -2.50 -7.90
C PHE A 123 -1.84 -1.37 -8.69
N ILE A 124 -1.31 -0.39 -7.99
CA ILE A 124 -0.76 0.84 -8.56
C ILE A 124 0.73 0.86 -8.26
N VAL A 125 1.52 1.19 -9.28
CA VAL A 125 2.96 1.43 -9.13
C VAL A 125 3.24 2.88 -9.50
N PHE A 126 4.02 3.55 -8.67
CA PHE A 126 4.53 4.88 -8.93
C PHE A 126 6.06 4.85 -8.88
N ASP A 127 6.68 4.90 -10.03
CA ASP A 127 8.14 4.99 -10.20
C ASP A 127 8.49 6.32 -10.88
N PRO A 128 9.08 7.29 -10.15
CA PRO A 128 9.46 8.58 -10.73
C PRO A 128 10.47 8.48 -11.89
N ARG A 129 11.26 7.40 -11.93
CA ARG A 129 12.30 7.17 -12.95
C ARG A 129 11.79 6.47 -14.19
N ASP A 130 10.64 5.81 -14.11
CA ASP A 130 10.02 5.08 -15.21
C ASP A 130 8.49 5.28 -15.20
N PRO A 131 8.01 6.49 -15.57
CA PRO A 131 6.58 6.79 -15.58
C PRO A 131 5.81 6.06 -16.69
N ALA A 132 6.51 5.40 -17.58
CA ALA A 132 5.93 4.66 -18.71
C ALA A 132 5.99 3.12 -18.50
N HIS A 133 6.26 2.66 -17.28
CA HIS A 133 6.27 1.23 -17.02
C HIS A 133 4.89 0.61 -17.30
N GLU A 134 4.91 -0.64 -17.76
CA GLU A 134 3.69 -1.40 -18.04
C GLU A 134 3.49 -2.49 -17.01
N LEU A 135 2.23 -2.75 -16.67
CA LEU A 135 1.82 -3.78 -15.72
C LEU A 135 1.01 -4.87 -16.42
N GLU A 136 1.08 -6.08 -15.90
CA GLU A 136 0.11 -7.14 -16.21
C GLU A 136 -1.31 -6.65 -15.93
N VAL A 137 -2.25 -7.01 -16.81
CA VAL A 137 -3.66 -6.58 -16.71
C VAL A 137 -4.34 -7.11 -15.44
N ALA A 138 -3.87 -8.27 -14.94
CA ALA A 138 -4.40 -8.87 -13.73
C ALA A 138 -3.31 -9.63 -12.97
N GLY A 139 -3.45 -9.65 -11.65
CA GLY A 139 -2.58 -10.35 -10.72
C GLY A 139 -3.34 -10.85 -9.50
N ARG A 140 -2.60 -11.28 -8.51
CA ARG A 140 -3.10 -11.73 -7.21
C ARG A 140 -2.13 -11.27 -6.11
N LEU A 141 -2.54 -11.31 -4.85
CA LEU A 141 -1.70 -10.87 -3.73
C LEU A 141 -0.33 -11.58 -3.68
N ALA A 142 -0.26 -12.85 -4.13
CA ALA A 142 1.00 -13.58 -4.21
C ALA A 142 2.03 -12.97 -5.18
N ASP A 143 1.62 -12.07 -6.08
CA ASP A 143 2.47 -11.43 -7.09
C ASP A 143 3.11 -10.13 -6.55
N VAL A 144 2.62 -9.60 -5.44
CA VAL A 144 3.11 -8.34 -4.85
C VAL A 144 4.58 -8.47 -4.42
N ALA A 145 4.90 -9.50 -3.61
CA ALA A 145 6.25 -9.70 -3.12
C ALA A 145 7.29 -9.97 -4.24
N PRO A 146 7.03 -10.83 -5.24
CA PRO A 146 7.90 -10.97 -6.41
C PRO A 146 8.12 -9.65 -7.17
N THR A 147 7.08 -8.80 -7.26
CA THR A 147 7.19 -7.48 -7.92
C THR A 147 8.07 -6.54 -7.11
N VAL A 148 7.94 -6.50 -5.78
CA VAL A 148 8.82 -5.73 -4.89
C VAL A 148 10.26 -6.19 -5.04
N LEU A 149 10.54 -7.51 -4.95
CA LEU A 149 11.88 -8.06 -5.06
C LEU A 149 12.51 -7.75 -6.42
N ASN A 150 11.71 -7.74 -7.50
CA ASN A 150 12.19 -7.33 -8.82
C ASN A 150 12.68 -5.87 -8.84
N TYR A 151 11.96 -4.94 -8.19
CA TYR A 151 12.42 -3.55 -8.04
C TYR A 151 13.70 -3.44 -7.23
N MET A 152 13.86 -4.27 -6.21
CA MET A 152 15.06 -4.32 -5.37
C MET A 152 16.24 -5.05 -6.05
N GLY A 153 16.07 -5.64 -7.23
CA GLY A 153 17.09 -6.44 -7.91
C GLY A 153 17.42 -7.75 -7.18
N ILE A 154 16.49 -8.26 -6.38
CA ILE A 154 16.64 -9.48 -5.59
C ILE A 154 15.89 -10.62 -6.27
N SER A 155 16.58 -11.75 -6.47
CA SER A 155 15.94 -12.97 -6.96
C SER A 155 15.03 -13.55 -5.89
N PHE A 156 13.81 -13.91 -6.25
CA PHE A 156 12.89 -14.56 -5.31
C PHE A 156 13.02 -16.09 -5.37
N PRO A 157 12.78 -16.78 -4.23
CA PRO A 157 12.96 -18.23 -4.12
C PRO A 157 11.87 -19.00 -4.86
N GLU A 158 12.17 -20.24 -5.27
CA GLU A 158 11.24 -21.12 -5.99
C GLU A 158 9.92 -21.40 -5.22
N GLN A 159 9.92 -21.25 -3.90
CA GLN A 159 8.73 -21.40 -3.07
C GLN A 159 7.72 -20.26 -3.27
N MET A 160 8.13 -19.11 -3.77
CA MET A 160 7.21 -18.06 -4.18
C MET A 160 6.51 -18.43 -5.47
N THR A 161 5.19 -18.64 -5.41
CA THR A 161 4.36 -19.05 -6.55
C THR A 161 3.79 -17.88 -7.36
N GLY A 162 4.04 -16.66 -6.90
CA GLY A 162 3.67 -15.43 -7.59
C GLY A 162 4.65 -15.07 -8.71
N LYS A 163 4.26 -14.12 -9.54
CA LYS A 163 5.06 -13.59 -10.65
C LYS A 163 5.31 -12.08 -10.46
N ASN A 164 6.35 -11.55 -11.08
CA ASN A 164 6.50 -10.12 -11.24
C ASN A 164 5.40 -9.57 -12.15
N LEU A 165 4.76 -8.47 -11.74
CA LEU A 165 3.70 -7.81 -12.51
C LEU A 165 4.23 -6.71 -13.46
N ILE A 166 5.50 -6.33 -13.38
CA ILE A 166 6.09 -5.38 -14.32
C ILE A 166 6.44 -6.11 -15.62
N THR A 167 5.86 -5.66 -16.72
CA THR A 167 6.07 -6.25 -18.06
C THR A 167 7.09 -5.49 -18.89
N SER A 168 7.33 -4.20 -18.60
CA SER A 168 8.37 -3.42 -19.25
C SER A 168 9.76 -3.88 -18.81
N VAL A 169 10.59 -4.26 -19.76
CA VAL A 169 11.99 -4.59 -19.50
C VAL A 169 12.74 -3.28 -19.25
N ARG A 170 13.19 -3.04 -18.01
CA ARG A 170 14.23 -2.02 -17.80
C ARG A 170 15.45 -2.43 -18.61
N HIS A 171 15.75 -1.74 -19.68
CA HIS A 171 17.07 -1.80 -20.30
C HIS A 171 18.06 -1.17 -19.30
N ASN A 172 18.52 -1.98 -18.33
CA ASN A 172 19.81 -1.72 -17.74
C ASN A 172 20.84 -1.94 -18.84
N ASP A 173 21.11 -0.90 -19.60
CA ASP A 173 22.28 -0.86 -20.47
C ASP A 173 23.50 -0.78 -19.54
N PRO A 174 24.29 -1.86 -19.35
CA PRO A 174 25.57 -1.74 -18.68
C PRO A 174 26.44 -0.95 -19.63
N GLY A 175 26.55 0.36 -19.35
CA GLY A 175 27.34 1.27 -20.17
C GLY A 175 28.58 0.61 -20.72
N THR A 176 28.62 0.52 -22.04
CA THR A 176 29.83 0.21 -22.81
C THR A 176 30.84 1.30 -22.50
N GLY A 177 31.57 1.11 -21.39
CA GLY A 177 32.82 1.83 -21.15
C GLY A 177 33.86 1.30 -22.14
N ALA A 178 34.09 2.06 -23.17
CA ALA A 178 35.31 1.94 -24.00
C ALA A 178 36.44 2.74 -23.33
#